data_ff969e072004501929e7ab9d4ddad099
#
_entry.id   ff969e072004501929e7ab9d4ddad099
#
_cell.length_a   1.000
_cell.length_b   1.000
_cell.length_c   1.000
_cell.angle_alpha   90.00
_cell.angle_beta   90.00
_cell.angle_gamma   90.00
#
_symmetry.space_group_name_H-M   'P 1'
#
loop_
_entity.id
_entity.type
_entity.pdbx_description
1 polymer ?
#
loop_
_entity_poly.entity_id
_entity_poly.type
_entity_poly.pdbx_seq_one_letter_code
_entity_poly.pdbx_strand_id
1 'polypeptide(L)'
;MEQRSHKLSIAVATILLAAGSGVQAEESAAPDTSAWACKKCTFAQGYTSEAEIGAGWLDDSSAKFGDYTGLDEDGVYVVANAEGGVALESGYHLDYELLDLGLDSRAASVEGGKQGAYEVGLSYER
;
A
#
# COMPACT_ATOMS: atom_id res chain seq x y z
N MET A 1 -20.87 -53.61 -20.19
CA MET A 1 -21.40 -52.36 -19.59
C MET A 1 -20.45 -51.17 -19.75
N GLU A 2 -19.54 -51.20 -20.71
CA GLU A 2 -18.39 -50.26 -20.77
C GLU A 2 -18.45 -49.21 -21.91
N GLN A 3 -19.43 -49.26 -22.77
CA GLN A 3 -19.55 -48.37 -23.95
C GLN A 3 -20.36 -47.07 -23.73
N ARG A 4 -20.93 -46.84 -22.53
CA ARG A 4 -21.72 -45.62 -22.28
C ARG A 4 -20.90 -44.43 -21.76
N SER A 5 -19.72 -44.72 -21.24
CA SER A 5 -18.85 -43.68 -20.64
C SER A 5 -18.11 -42.81 -21.67
N HIS A 6 -17.69 -43.41 -22.79
CA HIS A 6 -16.91 -42.69 -23.81
C HIS A 6 -17.72 -41.70 -24.65
N LYS A 7 -19.02 -41.90 -24.78
CA LYS A 7 -19.87 -40.98 -25.57
C LYS A 7 -20.20 -39.69 -24.82
N LEU A 8 -20.22 -39.73 -23.48
CA LEU A 8 -20.41 -38.51 -22.66
C LEU A 8 -19.17 -37.64 -22.62
N SER A 9 -18.00 -38.26 -22.59
CA SER A 9 -16.73 -37.52 -22.54
C SER A 9 -16.43 -36.74 -23.83
N ILE A 10 -16.82 -37.29 -24.97
CA ILE A 10 -16.63 -36.64 -26.29
C ILE A 10 -17.60 -35.44 -26.43
N ALA A 11 -18.83 -35.56 -25.91
CA ALA A 11 -19.80 -34.47 -25.98
C ALA A 11 -19.42 -33.25 -25.13
N VAL A 12 -18.82 -33.49 -23.97
CA VAL A 12 -18.32 -32.41 -23.08
C VAL A 12 -17.09 -31.70 -23.68
N ALA A 13 -16.18 -32.43 -24.30
CA ALA A 13 -15.00 -31.83 -24.94
C ALA A 13 -15.37 -30.94 -26.14
N THR A 14 -16.43 -31.27 -26.87
CA THR A 14 -16.85 -30.50 -28.03
C THR A 14 -17.53 -29.18 -27.66
N ILE A 15 -18.21 -29.12 -26.51
CA ILE A 15 -18.84 -27.89 -26.02
C ILE A 15 -17.79 -26.86 -25.49
N LEU A 16 -16.71 -27.35 -24.92
CA LEU A 16 -15.62 -26.45 -24.45
C LEU A 16 -14.80 -25.81 -25.59
N LEU A 17 -14.75 -26.45 -26.78
CA LEU A 17 -14.06 -25.85 -27.92
C LEU A 17 -14.92 -24.82 -28.68
N ALA A 18 -16.25 -24.83 -28.50
CA ALA A 18 -17.14 -23.87 -29.16
C ALA A 18 -17.27 -22.53 -28.39
N ALA A 19 -16.82 -22.46 -27.14
CA ALA A 19 -16.85 -21.25 -26.34
C ALA A 19 -15.60 -20.32 -26.50
N GLY A 20 -14.70 -20.73 -27.41
CA GLY A 20 -13.52 -19.94 -27.80
C GLY A 20 -13.81 -18.87 -28.87
N SER A 21 -14.99 -18.25 -28.85
CA SER A 21 -15.22 -17.01 -29.60
C SER A 21 -14.36 -15.95 -28.97
N GLY A 22 -13.25 -15.67 -29.61
CA GLY A 22 -12.31 -14.64 -29.16
C GLY A 22 -13.05 -13.34 -28.89
N VAL A 23 -13.11 -12.95 -27.63
CA VAL A 23 -13.30 -11.56 -27.27
C VAL A 23 -12.03 -10.88 -27.78
N GLN A 24 -12.08 -10.37 -29.00
CA GLN A 24 -11.13 -9.37 -29.43
C GLN A 24 -11.42 -8.17 -28.54
N ALA A 25 -10.58 -7.98 -27.51
CA ALA A 25 -10.49 -6.71 -26.87
C ALA A 25 -10.12 -5.74 -28.00
N GLU A 26 -11.07 -4.91 -28.43
CA GLU A 26 -10.74 -3.72 -29.18
C GLU A 26 -9.68 -3.00 -28.36
N GLU A 27 -8.48 -2.97 -28.89
CA GLU A 27 -7.40 -2.14 -28.37
C GLU A 27 -7.90 -0.69 -28.46
N SER A 28 -8.59 -0.27 -27.38
CA SER A 28 -9.07 1.09 -27.25
C SER A 28 -7.82 1.95 -27.31
N ALA A 29 -7.67 2.67 -28.38
CA ALA A 29 -6.57 3.63 -28.51
C ALA A 29 -6.52 4.47 -27.25
N ALA A 30 -5.37 4.51 -26.58
CA ALA A 30 -5.21 5.28 -25.36
C ALA A 30 -5.72 6.71 -25.62
N PRO A 31 -6.52 7.28 -24.71
CA PRO A 31 -7.07 8.61 -24.90
C PRO A 31 -5.92 9.62 -25.08
N ASP A 32 -6.08 10.50 -26.04
CA ASP A 32 -5.12 11.60 -26.23
C ASP A 32 -5.18 12.56 -25.04
N THR A 33 -4.17 12.51 -24.21
CA THR A 33 -4.02 13.33 -23.01
C THR A 33 -3.19 14.58 -23.22
N SER A 34 -2.75 14.85 -24.46
CA SER A 34 -1.87 15.97 -24.77
C SER A 34 -2.47 17.36 -24.44
N ALA A 35 -3.80 17.44 -24.39
CA ALA A 35 -4.53 18.65 -24.00
C ALA A 35 -4.85 18.74 -22.50
N TRP A 36 -4.50 17.73 -21.72
CA TRP A 36 -4.76 17.73 -20.29
C TRP A 36 -3.70 18.54 -19.56
N ALA A 37 -4.00 19.79 -19.30
CA ALA A 37 -3.17 20.64 -18.46
C ALA A 37 -3.84 20.84 -17.10
N CYS A 38 -3.26 20.29 -16.05
CA CYS A 38 -3.73 20.57 -14.70
C CYS A 38 -3.19 21.93 -14.24
N LYS A 39 -4.06 22.96 -14.22
CA LYS A 39 -3.70 24.30 -13.75
C LYS A 39 -3.63 24.44 -12.24
N LYS A 40 -4.09 23.43 -11.47
CA LYS A 40 -4.15 23.43 -10.01
C LYS A 40 -3.48 22.23 -9.36
N CYS A 41 -2.86 21.36 -10.14
CA CYS A 41 -2.07 20.25 -9.62
C CYS A 41 -0.65 20.75 -9.33
N THR A 42 -0.53 21.56 -8.32
CA THR A 42 0.80 21.88 -7.77
C THR A 42 1.20 20.73 -6.85
N PHE A 43 2.00 19.82 -7.34
CA PHE A 43 2.75 18.96 -6.45
C PHE A 43 3.78 19.85 -5.76
N ALA A 44 3.74 19.89 -4.43
CA ALA A 44 4.78 20.52 -3.67
C ALA A 44 6.09 19.76 -3.96
N GLN A 45 6.95 20.37 -4.76
CA GLN A 45 8.26 19.82 -5.04
C GLN A 45 9.20 20.15 -3.89
N GLY A 46 10.15 19.27 -3.64
CA GLY A 46 11.13 19.43 -2.60
C GLY A 46 11.00 18.41 -1.50
N TYR A 47 11.62 18.70 -0.39
CA TYR A 47 11.62 17.87 0.82
C TYR A 47 10.72 18.50 1.88
N THR A 48 9.87 17.69 2.46
CA THR A 48 9.05 18.04 3.63
C THR A 48 9.28 17.00 4.72
N SER A 49 9.40 17.42 5.97
CA SER A 49 9.53 16.51 7.11
C SER A 49 9.01 17.16 8.37
N GLU A 50 8.33 16.38 9.17
CA GLU A 50 7.91 16.71 10.52
C GLU A 50 8.41 15.62 11.47
N ALA A 51 8.81 15.98 12.67
CA ALA A 51 9.23 15.04 13.70
C ALA A 51 8.76 15.52 15.06
N GLU A 52 8.25 14.60 15.86
CA GLU A 52 7.81 14.82 17.22
C GLU A 52 8.52 13.85 18.16
N ILE A 53 8.95 14.33 19.33
CA ILE A 53 9.56 13.53 20.37
C ILE A 53 8.85 13.84 21.68
N GLY A 54 8.40 12.82 22.37
CA GLY A 54 7.75 12.90 23.66
C GLY A 54 8.42 11.99 24.68
N ALA A 55 8.28 12.33 25.96
CA ALA A 55 8.64 11.47 27.06
C ALA A 55 7.58 11.58 28.15
N GLY A 56 7.34 10.49 28.85
CA GLY A 56 6.38 10.45 29.95
C GLY A 56 6.76 9.43 30.99
N TRP A 57 5.92 9.36 32.02
CA TRP A 57 6.02 8.42 33.11
C TRP A 57 4.69 7.75 33.33
N LEU A 58 4.68 6.42 33.44
CA LEU A 58 3.53 5.61 33.77
C LEU A 58 3.69 5.07 35.19
N ASP A 59 2.75 5.42 36.08
CA ASP A 59 2.79 5.02 37.49
C ASP A 59 2.10 3.67 37.76
N ASP A 60 1.21 3.23 36.85
CA ASP A 60 0.45 1.99 37.00
C ASP A 60 0.29 1.29 35.66
N SER A 61 0.72 0.05 35.58
CA SER A 61 0.62 -0.76 34.38
C SER A 61 -0.73 -1.46 34.30
N SER A 62 -1.35 -1.42 33.15
CA SER A 62 -2.58 -2.15 32.86
C SER A 62 -2.46 -2.81 31.49
N ALA A 63 -2.58 -4.12 31.45
CA ALA A 63 -2.54 -4.88 30.21
C ALA A 63 -3.54 -4.35 29.16
N LYS A 64 -4.73 -3.96 29.59
CA LYS A 64 -5.74 -3.39 28.70
C LYS A 64 -5.36 -2.01 28.17
N PHE A 65 -4.63 -1.23 28.93
CA PHE A 65 -4.12 0.07 28.49
C PHE A 65 -2.93 -0.13 27.55
N GLY A 66 -2.05 -1.08 27.85
CA GLY A 66 -0.92 -1.47 27.01
C GLY A 66 -1.35 -1.93 25.61
N ASP A 67 -2.38 -2.73 25.49
CA ASP A 67 -2.94 -3.21 24.21
C ASP A 67 -3.33 -2.08 23.24
N TYR A 68 -3.68 -0.90 23.77
CA TYR A 68 -4.09 0.25 22.95
C TYR A 68 -3.00 1.30 22.76
N THR A 69 -2.03 1.36 23.66
CA THR A 69 -1.04 2.44 23.68
C THR A 69 0.40 1.99 23.48
N GLY A 70 0.64 0.67 23.53
CA GLY A 70 1.98 0.11 23.55
C GLY A 70 2.75 0.39 24.84
N LEU A 71 2.05 0.84 25.90
CA LEU A 71 2.59 1.15 27.24
C LEU A 71 2.11 0.10 28.23
N ASP A 72 2.77 -1.03 28.28
CA ASP A 72 2.42 -2.19 29.09
C ASP A 72 3.23 -2.29 30.39
N GLU A 73 4.32 -1.55 30.51
CA GLU A 73 5.18 -1.50 31.69
C GLU A 73 5.13 -0.14 32.37
N ASP A 74 5.22 -0.12 33.72
CA ASP A 74 5.38 1.09 34.50
C ASP A 74 6.81 1.63 34.38
N GLY A 75 6.93 2.95 34.42
CA GLY A 75 8.22 3.61 34.33
C GLY A 75 8.28 4.75 33.33
N VAL A 76 9.48 5.10 32.94
CA VAL A 76 9.75 6.14 31.93
C VAL A 76 9.60 5.54 30.54
N TYR A 77 8.89 6.25 29.68
CA TYR A 77 8.83 5.93 28.25
C TYR A 77 9.22 7.11 27.38
N VAL A 78 9.70 6.84 26.21
CA VAL A 78 10.00 7.82 25.16
C VAL A 78 9.27 7.39 23.90
N VAL A 79 8.62 8.33 23.26
CA VAL A 79 7.94 8.13 21.97
C VAL A 79 8.52 9.12 20.96
N ALA A 80 8.70 8.67 19.74
CA ALA A 80 9.07 9.53 18.63
C ALA A 80 8.26 9.17 17.40
N ASN A 81 7.75 10.19 16.73
CA ASN A 81 7.05 10.10 15.46
C ASN A 81 7.81 10.94 14.43
N ALA A 82 7.82 10.50 13.20
CA ALA A 82 8.36 11.28 12.11
C ALA A 82 7.64 10.93 10.82
N GLU A 83 7.34 11.94 10.04
CA GLU A 83 6.79 11.78 8.70
C GLU A 83 7.50 12.71 7.73
N GLY A 84 7.51 12.38 6.48
CA GLY A 84 8.09 13.25 5.49
C GLY A 84 8.16 12.61 4.12
N GLY A 85 8.60 13.42 3.17
CA GLY A 85 8.74 12.96 1.82
C GLY A 85 9.57 13.90 0.96
N VAL A 86 9.87 13.41 -0.21
CA VAL A 86 10.53 14.16 -1.27
C VAL A 86 9.81 13.95 -2.58
N ALA A 87 9.54 15.02 -3.30
CA ALA A 87 9.00 14.99 -4.64
C ALA A 87 9.90 15.77 -5.61
N LEU A 88 10.25 15.14 -6.72
CA LEU A 88 11.14 15.69 -7.73
C LEU A 88 10.37 16.09 -8.99
N GLU A 89 10.86 17.08 -9.72
CA GLU A 89 10.30 17.50 -11.02
C GLU A 89 10.23 16.36 -12.03
N SER A 90 11.11 15.39 -11.92
CA SER A 90 11.14 14.19 -12.76
C SER A 90 9.98 13.21 -12.50
N GLY A 91 9.11 13.51 -11.51
CA GLY A 91 8.00 12.68 -11.09
C GLY A 91 8.37 11.54 -10.13
N TYR A 92 9.62 11.46 -9.69
CA TYR A 92 9.98 10.56 -8.59
C TYR A 92 9.55 11.15 -7.26
N HIS A 93 9.06 10.29 -6.39
CA HIS A 93 8.68 10.64 -5.02
C HIS A 93 9.10 9.52 -4.07
N LEU A 94 9.26 9.89 -2.81
CA LEU A 94 9.44 8.97 -1.69
C LEU A 94 8.80 9.61 -0.48
N ASP A 95 7.95 8.85 0.21
CA ASP A 95 7.27 9.23 1.42
C ASP A 95 7.59 8.22 2.52
N TYR A 96 7.70 8.67 3.75
CA TYR A 96 7.95 7.82 4.90
C TYR A 96 7.14 8.26 6.10
N GLU A 97 6.76 7.30 6.92
CA GLU A 97 6.07 7.49 8.19
C GLU A 97 6.66 6.55 9.25
N LEU A 98 6.96 7.11 10.39
CA LEU A 98 7.48 6.41 11.55
C LEU A 98 6.59 6.76 12.73
N LEU A 99 5.97 5.78 13.35
CA LEU A 99 5.03 5.95 14.44
C LEU A 99 5.48 5.19 15.67
N ASP A 100 5.27 5.80 16.82
CA ASP A 100 5.45 5.20 18.14
C ASP A 100 6.84 4.57 18.35
N LEU A 101 7.89 5.13 17.75
CA LEU A 101 9.25 4.67 17.95
C LEU A 101 9.61 4.75 19.45
N GLY A 102 9.98 3.63 20.02
CA GLY A 102 10.22 3.48 21.45
C GLY A 102 9.12 2.75 22.21
N LEU A 103 7.97 2.53 21.60
CA LEU A 103 6.86 1.72 22.14
C LEU A 103 6.76 0.34 21.45
N ASP A 104 5.99 -0.53 22.03
CA ASP A 104 5.74 -1.84 21.41
C ASP A 104 4.75 -1.75 20.22
N SER A 105 3.93 -0.71 20.16
CA SER A 105 3.05 -0.39 19.04
C SER A 105 3.74 0.29 17.85
N ARG A 106 5.06 0.20 17.77
CA ARG A 106 5.82 0.90 16.71
C ARG A 106 5.49 0.43 15.32
N ALA A 107 5.32 1.39 14.43
CA ALA A 107 5.12 1.16 13.01
C ALA A 107 6.09 2.01 12.17
N ALA A 108 6.39 1.53 11.00
CA ALA A 108 7.19 2.24 10.02
C ALA A 108 6.70 1.91 8.61
N SER A 109 6.56 2.90 7.76
CA SER A 109 6.26 2.71 6.36
C SER A 109 7.15 3.60 5.49
N VAL A 110 7.45 3.10 4.31
CA VAL A 110 8.11 3.87 3.25
C VAL A 110 7.49 3.49 1.94
N GLU A 111 7.14 4.49 1.17
CA GLU A 111 6.56 4.35 -0.15
C GLU A 111 7.30 5.25 -1.13
N GLY A 112 7.49 4.79 -2.34
CA GLY A 112 8.18 5.59 -3.33
C GLY A 112 8.02 5.02 -4.72
N GLY A 113 8.20 5.89 -5.71
CA GLY A 113 8.00 5.49 -7.07
C GLY A 113 8.21 6.61 -8.07
N LYS A 114 7.68 6.37 -9.25
CA LYS A 114 7.60 7.36 -10.31
C LYS A 114 6.15 7.53 -10.72
N GLN A 115 5.64 8.72 -10.56
CA GLN A 115 4.25 9.06 -10.85
C GLN A 115 3.82 8.61 -12.24
N GLY A 116 2.71 7.87 -12.31
CA GLY A 116 2.16 7.34 -13.54
C GLY A 116 2.90 6.12 -14.13
N ALA A 117 3.94 5.62 -13.47
CA ALA A 117 4.73 4.48 -13.95
C ALA A 117 4.73 3.30 -12.96
N TYR A 118 5.17 3.51 -11.73
CA TYR A 118 5.21 2.47 -10.71
C TYR A 118 5.30 3.07 -9.31
N GLU A 119 4.87 2.30 -8.32
CA GLU A 119 4.94 2.60 -6.90
C GLU A 119 5.34 1.34 -6.15
N VAL A 120 6.16 1.48 -5.14
CA VAL A 120 6.64 0.39 -4.28
C VAL A 120 6.56 0.87 -2.84
N GLY A 121 5.91 0.08 -2.00
CA GLY A 121 5.78 0.34 -0.57
C GLY A 121 6.35 -0.81 0.26
N LEU A 122 6.85 -0.46 1.43
CA LEU A 122 7.27 -1.38 2.47
C LEU A 122 6.72 -0.88 3.80
N SER A 123 6.06 -1.76 4.55
CA SER A 123 5.56 -1.45 5.89
C SER A 123 6.01 -2.48 6.90
N TYR A 124 6.18 -2.02 8.14
CA TYR A 124 6.47 -2.82 9.31
C TYR A 124 5.58 -2.36 10.46
N GLU A 125 4.91 -3.29 11.11
CA GLU A 125 4.08 -3.07 12.30
C GLU A 125 4.42 -4.14 13.35
N ARG A 126 4.32 -3.76 14.63
CA ARG A 126 4.54 -4.69 15.75
C ARG A 126 3.41 -4.58 16.78
#